data_d7d8618e3b2edc1514c22d821069787a
#
_entry.id   d7d8618e3b2edc1514c22d821069787a
#
_cell.length_a   1.000
_cell.length_b   1.000
_cell.length_c   1.000
_cell.angle_alpha   90.00
_cell.angle_beta   90.00
_cell.angle_gamma   90.00
#
_symmetry.space_group_name_H-M   'P 1'
#
loop_
_entity.id
_entity.type
_entity.pdbx_description
1 polymer ?
#
loop_
_entity_poly.entity_id
_entity_poly.type
_entity_poly.pdbx_seq_one_letter_code
_entity_poly.pdbx_strand_id
1 'polypeptide(L)'
;MNENRLLLFRDTLSQQGLSAFYVRNESDIHWMTGFDGVFDGEGAFALLVSPDRAILHTDSRYALATNAAAAGSPFAVSVEPVSHAAFAVRALGQQGFASGVNVGIETSLTLGEYRQLQREATKAAGQAPVQGAERAAVAPVASAVASAVAPASAAAPVPSPATAASAPVPAPMLDAGINFMETEGLCVNLRAAKDASEIARMRAAQAITDAAFAHIVGYMRPGMTERQVQVELEDFMVRHGASGLAFTSIVACGAHGASPHAVSGDTRLEAGQCVVLEFGARAQGYCSDMTRVVFLGEPSAAMRHAYAVLREANETVEAMLLPGVTGAQAHAKAEEILAAGGFAGKMGHGLGHGVGIDIHEQPNLSPRNEKPLVAGNVVTVEPGIYLEGEFGMRLEDFGVITERGFQVFTQSSHEMVII
;
A
#
# COMPACT_ATOMS: atom_id res chain seq x y z
N MET A 1 15.82 3.77 8.38
CA MET A 1 14.39 3.49 8.23
C MET A 1 14.14 2.05 7.77
N ASN A 2 14.57 1.68 6.60
CA ASN A 2 14.38 0.33 6.03
C ASN A 2 15.03 -0.79 6.88
N GLU A 3 16.15 -0.50 7.52
CA GLU A 3 16.84 -1.43 8.41
C GLU A 3 15.99 -1.79 9.64
N ASN A 4 15.30 -0.82 10.24
CA ASN A 4 14.41 -1.06 11.39
C ASN A 4 13.19 -1.91 11.00
N ARG A 5 12.60 -1.70 9.82
CA ARG A 5 11.47 -2.51 9.33
C ARG A 5 11.91 -3.95 9.05
N LEU A 6 13.08 -4.12 8.45
CA LEU A 6 13.64 -5.44 8.19
C LEU A 6 13.95 -6.19 9.50
N LEU A 7 14.46 -5.50 10.52
CA LEU A 7 14.69 -6.08 11.86
C LEU A 7 13.37 -6.48 12.52
N LEU A 8 12.37 -5.59 12.54
CA LEU A 8 11.04 -5.89 13.06
C LEU A 8 10.41 -7.10 12.36
N PHE A 9 10.56 -7.17 11.05
CA PHE A 9 10.04 -8.29 10.25
C PHE A 9 10.74 -9.61 10.64
N ARG A 10 12.06 -9.61 10.77
CA ARG A 10 12.85 -10.78 11.18
C ARG A 10 12.50 -11.26 12.59
N ASP A 11 12.31 -10.34 13.52
CA ASP A 11 11.86 -10.67 14.87
C ASP A 11 10.49 -11.36 14.85
N THR A 12 9.58 -10.86 14.02
CA THR A 12 8.26 -11.47 13.84
C THR A 12 8.35 -12.87 13.22
N LEU A 13 9.22 -13.07 12.22
CA LEU A 13 9.46 -14.41 11.66
C LEU A 13 9.97 -15.39 12.73
N SER A 14 10.93 -14.95 13.53
CA SER A 14 11.49 -15.76 14.63
C SER A 14 10.42 -16.16 15.64
N GLN A 15 9.54 -15.22 16.04
CA GLN A 15 8.44 -15.49 16.97
C GLN A 15 7.42 -16.50 16.41
N GLN A 16 7.26 -16.56 15.09
CA GLN A 16 6.37 -17.50 14.41
C GLN A 16 7.06 -18.83 14.02
N GLY A 17 8.33 -19.01 14.36
CA GLY A 17 9.09 -20.21 14.02
C GLY A 17 9.37 -20.36 12.52
N LEU A 18 9.40 -19.25 11.79
CA LEU A 18 9.69 -19.19 10.36
C LEU A 18 11.19 -18.94 10.14
N SER A 19 11.80 -19.75 9.30
CA SER A 19 13.23 -19.62 8.95
C SER A 19 13.49 -18.62 7.83
N ALA A 20 12.49 -18.40 6.99
CA ALA A 20 12.52 -17.41 5.91
C ALA A 20 11.09 -17.02 5.53
N PHE A 21 10.96 -15.96 4.73
CA PHE A 21 9.68 -15.52 4.19
C PHE A 21 9.83 -15.11 2.73
N TYR A 22 8.89 -15.56 1.91
CA TYR A 22 8.82 -15.24 0.50
C TYR A 22 7.66 -14.29 0.23
N VAL A 23 7.98 -13.08 -0.21
CA VAL A 23 7.04 -11.98 -0.45
C VAL A 23 6.86 -11.77 -1.94
N ARG A 24 5.61 -11.66 -2.39
CA ARG A 24 5.24 -11.35 -3.77
C ARG A 24 4.39 -10.08 -3.89
N ASN A 25 3.73 -9.68 -2.81
CA ASN A 25 2.97 -8.43 -2.78
C ASN A 25 3.92 -7.24 -2.90
N GLU A 26 3.77 -6.44 -3.96
CA GLU A 26 4.67 -5.30 -4.23
C GLU A 26 4.55 -4.21 -3.17
N SER A 27 3.38 -3.98 -2.59
CA SER A 27 3.21 -3.01 -1.52
C SER A 27 3.97 -3.42 -0.25
N ASP A 28 4.01 -4.72 0.06
CA ASP A 28 4.78 -5.25 1.17
C ASP A 28 6.29 -5.18 0.89
N ILE A 29 6.71 -5.47 -0.35
CA ILE A 29 8.09 -5.29 -0.78
C ILE A 29 8.48 -3.81 -0.70
N HIS A 30 7.62 -2.91 -1.18
CA HIS A 30 7.85 -1.46 -1.11
C HIS A 30 7.96 -0.99 0.35
N TRP A 31 7.07 -1.43 1.22
CA TRP A 31 7.12 -1.09 2.65
C TRP A 31 8.44 -1.51 3.30
N MET A 32 8.90 -2.74 3.06
CA MET A 32 10.15 -3.25 3.62
C MET A 32 11.37 -2.54 3.04
N THR A 33 11.42 -2.33 1.73
CA THR A 33 12.59 -1.78 1.04
C THR A 33 12.63 -0.25 1.07
N GLY A 34 11.47 0.40 1.03
CA GLY A 34 11.34 1.84 0.85
C GLY A 34 11.88 2.34 -0.50
N PHE A 35 11.91 1.49 -1.53
CA PHE A 35 12.42 1.84 -2.85
C PHE A 35 11.33 2.57 -3.65
N ASP A 36 11.34 3.89 -3.57
CA ASP A 36 10.40 4.73 -4.31
C ASP A 36 10.69 4.72 -5.82
N GLY A 37 9.64 4.67 -6.64
CA GLY A 37 9.74 4.74 -8.11
C GLY A 37 10.33 3.49 -8.78
N VAL A 38 10.42 2.36 -8.08
CA VAL A 38 10.92 1.09 -8.61
C VAL A 38 9.76 0.18 -9.02
N PHE A 39 8.66 0.20 -8.28
CA PHE A 39 7.52 -0.71 -8.44
C PHE A 39 6.44 -0.07 -9.31
N ASP A 40 5.89 -0.82 -10.26
CA ASP A 40 4.87 -0.36 -11.20
C ASP A 40 3.57 -1.19 -11.19
N GLY A 41 3.49 -2.19 -10.31
CA GLY A 41 2.30 -3.06 -10.19
C GLY A 41 2.27 -4.22 -11.17
N GLU A 42 3.32 -4.43 -11.99
CA GLU A 42 3.36 -5.53 -12.97
C GLU A 42 3.76 -6.89 -12.38
N GLY A 43 4.00 -6.98 -11.07
CA GLY A 43 4.35 -8.22 -10.39
C GLY A 43 5.75 -8.75 -10.76
N ALA A 44 6.65 -7.85 -11.16
CA ALA A 44 8.00 -8.19 -11.62
C ALA A 44 9.00 -8.45 -10.49
N PHE A 45 8.54 -8.49 -9.23
CA PHE A 45 9.40 -8.56 -8.06
C PHE A 45 9.06 -9.72 -7.14
N ALA A 46 10.08 -10.23 -6.46
CA ALA A 46 9.95 -11.13 -5.32
C ALA A 46 11.03 -10.81 -4.29
N LEU A 47 10.67 -10.79 -3.03
CA LEU A 47 11.62 -10.59 -1.94
C LEU A 47 11.69 -11.86 -1.09
N LEU A 48 12.91 -12.37 -0.90
CA LEU A 48 13.19 -13.43 0.06
C LEU A 48 13.92 -12.85 1.26
N VAL A 49 13.31 -12.96 2.42
CA VAL A 49 13.89 -12.52 3.70
C VAL A 49 14.24 -13.74 4.54
N SER A 50 15.46 -13.76 5.05
CA SER A 50 15.95 -14.75 6.02
C SER A 50 16.66 -14.01 7.18
N PRO A 51 17.07 -14.69 8.25
CA PRO A 51 17.75 -14.05 9.38
C PRO A 51 18.93 -13.18 8.96
N ASP A 52 19.74 -13.64 8.01
CA ASP A 52 20.98 -12.99 7.63
C ASP A 52 20.91 -12.25 6.28
N ARG A 53 19.91 -12.53 5.45
CA ARG A 53 19.82 -11.98 4.10
C ARG A 53 18.43 -11.48 3.76
N ALA A 54 18.40 -10.45 2.92
CA ALA A 54 17.20 -10.00 2.23
C ALA A 54 17.56 -9.80 0.76
N ILE A 55 16.94 -10.56 -0.14
CA ILE A 55 17.31 -10.58 -1.56
C ILE A 55 16.08 -10.25 -2.40
N LEU A 56 16.12 -9.11 -3.07
CA LEU A 56 15.11 -8.68 -4.03
C LEU A 56 15.45 -9.25 -5.41
N HIS A 57 14.58 -10.07 -5.95
CA HIS A 57 14.69 -10.65 -7.29
C HIS A 57 13.77 -9.91 -8.25
N THR A 58 14.32 -9.56 -9.41
CA THR A 58 13.61 -8.93 -10.52
C THR A 58 14.20 -9.35 -11.86
N ASP A 59 13.63 -8.87 -12.95
CA ASP A 59 14.16 -9.11 -14.29
C ASP A 59 15.01 -7.93 -14.81
N SER A 60 15.55 -8.08 -16.03
CA SER A 60 16.47 -7.11 -16.65
C SER A 60 15.84 -5.74 -16.91
N ARG A 61 14.52 -5.62 -17.04
CA ARG A 61 13.80 -4.35 -17.26
C ARG A 61 13.98 -3.40 -16.09
N TYR A 62 13.99 -3.95 -14.87
CA TYR A 62 14.06 -3.20 -13.61
C TYR A 62 15.45 -3.16 -12.99
N ALA A 63 16.42 -3.87 -13.57
CA ALA A 63 17.75 -4.05 -12.99
C ALA A 63 18.44 -2.74 -12.63
N LEU A 64 18.39 -1.75 -13.51
CA LEU A 64 19.08 -0.47 -13.30
C LEU A 64 18.47 0.31 -12.12
N ALA A 65 17.15 0.48 -12.12
CA ALA A 65 16.44 1.21 -11.08
C ALA A 65 16.58 0.51 -9.72
N THR A 66 16.41 -0.82 -9.68
CA THR A 66 16.49 -1.62 -8.46
C THR A 66 17.91 -1.60 -7.86
N ASN A 67 18.96 -1.75 -8.67
CA ASN A 67 20.35 -1.67 -8.18
C ASN A 67 20.68 -0.27 -7.66
N ALA A 68 20.20 0.79 -8.32
CA ALA A 68 20.39 2.15 -7.84
C ALA A 68 19.71 2.40 -6.51
N ALA A 69 18.46 1.94 -6.33
CA ALA A 69 17.71 2.06 -5.09
C ALA A 69 18.30 1.21 -3.95
N ALA A 70 18.84 0.04 -4.26
CA ALA A 70 19.46 -0.87 -3.28
C ALA A 70 20.85 -0.44 -2.82
N ALA A 71 21.50 0.51 -3.49
CA ALA A 71 22.83 0.97 -3.15
C ALA A 71 22.90 1.51 -1.71
N GLY A 72 23.75 0.90 -0.87
CA GLY A 72 23.89 1.26 0.54
C GLY A 72 22.76 0.78 1.45
N SER A 73 21.81 -0.01 0.95
CA SER A 73 20.74 -0.63 1.73
C SER A 73 21.11 -2.06 2.17
N PRO A 74 20.38 -2.67 3.11
CA PRO A 74 20.61 -4.06 3.53
C PRO A 74 20.08 -5.10 2.52
N PHE A 75 19.55 -4.68 1.37
CA PHE A 75 18.96 -5.56 0.37
C PHE A 75 19.96 -5.88 -0.75
N ALA A 76 20.18 -7.16 -1.00
CA ALA A 76 20.86 -7.62 -2.21
C ALA A 76 19.87 -7.69 -3.38
N VAL A 77 20.35 -7.46 -4.60
CA VAL A 77 19.54 -7.55 -5.82
C VAL A 77 19.99 -8.76 -6.64
N SER A 78 19.04 -9.56 -7.10
CA SER A 78 19.25 -10.65 -8.07
C SER A 78 18.46 -10.34 -9.34
N VAL A 79 19.15 -10.42 -10.49
CA VAL A 79 18.59 -10.21 -11.84
C VAL A 79 18.79 -11.47 -12.68
N GLU A 80 18.56 -12.62 -12.09
CA GLU A 80 18.73 -13.89 -12.77
C GLU A 80 17.53 -14.18 -13.70
N PRO A 81 17.76 -14.71 -14.93
CA PRO A 81 16.67 -14.98 -15.88
C PRO A 81 15.95 -16.30 -15.53
N VAL A 82 15.40 -16.36 -14.34
CA VAL A 82 14.64 -17.51 -13.81
C VAL A 82 13.32 -17.05 -13.21
N SER A 83 12.39 -17.96 -13.00
CA SER A 83 11.16 -17.62 -12.30
C SER A 83 11.44 -17.22 -10.85
N HIS A 84 10.59 -16.35 -10.27
CA HIS A 84 10.70 -15.97 -8.86
C HIS A 84 10.70 -17.18 -7.91
N ALA A 85 9.91 -18.20 -8.23
CA ALA A 85 9.87 -19.45 -7.46
C ALA A 85 11.19 -20.21 -7.53
N ALA A 86 11.79 -20.33 -8.72
CA ALA A 86 13.10 -21.00 -8.91
C ALA A 86 14.21 -20.21 -8.21
N PHE A 87 14.17 -18.88 -8.28
CA PHE A 87 15.07 -18.01 -7.52
C PHE A 87 14.96 -18.28 -6.01
N ALA A 88 13.73 -18.22 -5.45
CA ALA A 88 13.50 -18.39 -4.02
C ALA A 88 14.04 -19.73 -3.50
N VAL A 89 13.69 -20.84 -4.16
CA VAL A 89 14.15 -22.18 -3.77
C VAL A 89 15.67 -22.29 -3.85
N ARG A 90 16.30 -21.77 -4.90
CA ARG A 90 17.75 -21.79 -5.05
C ARG A 90 18.45 -20.93 -3.98
N ALA A 91 17.93 -19.72 -3.72
CA ALA A 91 18.49 -18.84 -2.71
C ALA A 91 18.39 -19.42 -1.30
N LEU A 92 17.32 -20.14 -0.97
CA LEU A 92 17.20 -20.92 0.27
C LEU A 92 18.26 -22.02 0.35
N GLY A 93 18.45 -22.81 -0.72
CA GLY A 93 19.50 -23.82 -0.78
C GLY A 93 20.90 -23.28 -0.57
N GLN A 94 21.23 -22.14 -1.19
CA GLN A 94 22.54 -21.48 -1.04
C GLN A 94 22.82 -20.96 0.38
N GLN A 95 21.78 -20.72 1.18
CA GLN A 95 21.91 -20.28 2.56
C GLN A 95 22.09 -21.45 3.56
N GLY A 96 22.14 -22.68 3.06
CA GLY A 96 22.41 -23.85 3.88
C GLY A 96 21.27 -24.26 4.81
N PHE A 97 20.04 -23.87 4.49
CA PHE A 97 18.89 -24.33 5.25
C PHE A 97 18.77 -25.85 5.17
N ALA A 98 18.72 -26.49 6.35
CA ALA A 98 18.57 -27.95 6.49
C ALA A 98 17.15 -28.39 6.09
N SER A 99 16.97 -29.71 5.93
CA SER A 99 15.65 -30.29 5.68
C SER A 99 14.62 -29.92 6.74
N GLY A 100 13.36 -29.70 6.33
CA GLY A 100 12.26 -29.34 7.22
C GLY A 100 12.18 -27.86 7.56
N VAL A 101 12.71 -26.98 6.72
CA VAL A 101 12.66 -25.51 6.89
C VAL A 101 11.25 -24.99 6.66
N ASN A 102 10.75 -24.20 7.62
CA ASN A 102 9.49 -23.48 7.49
C ASN A 102 9.71 -22.14 6.80
N VAL A 103 9.15 -21.97 5.61
CA VAL A 103 9.18 -20.74 4.84
C VAL A 103 7.78 -20.14 4.81
N GLY A 104 7.63 -18.95 5.39
CA GLY A 104 6.37 -18.22 5.34
C GLY A 104 6.07 -17.75 3.92
N ILE A 105 4.81 -17.79 3.56
CA ILE A 105 4.23 -17.21 2.35
C ILE A 105 2.96 -16.45 2.66
N GLU A 106 2.65 -15.45 1.86
CA GLU A 106 1.43 -14.66 2.01
C GLU A 106 0.21 -15.42 1.52
N THR A 107 -0.93 -15.26 2.20
CA THR A 107 -2.23 -15.78 1.72
C THR A 107 -2.69 -15.12 0.41
N SER A 108 -2.15 -13.96 0.07
CA SER A 108 -2.38 -13.27 -1.21
C SER A 108 -1.69 -13.94 -2.39
N LEU A 109 -0.74 -14.87 -2.14
CA LEU A 109 -0.05 -15.60 -3.19
C LEU A 109 -1.06 -16.39 -4.03
N THR A 110 -0.99 -16.23 -5.35
CA THR A 110 -1.88 -16.97 -6.23
C THR A 110 -1.64 -18.47 -6.17
N LEU A 111 -2.68 -19.27 -6.36
CA LEU A 111 -2.56 -20.73 -6.43
C LEU A 111 -1.55 -21.17 -7.50
N GLY A 112 -1.42 -20.42 -8.59
CA GLY A 112 -0.45 -20.66 -9.65
C GLY A 112 0.99 -20.53 -9.16
N GLU A 113 1.30 -19.46 -8.45
CA GLU A 113 2.61 -19.18 -7.86
C GLU A 113 2.95 -20.18 -6.77
N TYR A 114 2.00 -20.50 -5.89
CA TYR A 114 2.17 -21.53 -4.87
C TYR A 114 2.53 -22.89 -5.47
N ARG A 115 1.80 -23.33 -6.49
CA ARG A 115 2.11 -24.59 -7.19
C ARG A 115 3.48 -24.55 -7.89
N GLN A 116 3.90 -23.39 -8.35
CA GLN A 116 5.23 -23.22 -8.93
C GLN A 116 6.33 -23.35 -7.88
N LEU A 117 6.17 -22.72 -6.70
CA LEU A 117 7.08 -22.90 -5.56
C LEU A 117 7.21 -24.38 -5.18
N GLN A 118 6.09 -25.10 -5.05
CA GLN A 118 6.08 -26.52 -4.73
C GLN A 118 6.83 -27.36 -5.78
N ARG A 119 6.61 -27.09 -7.07
CA ARG A 119 7.32 -27.78 -8.15
C ARG A 119 8.84 -27.54 -8.11
N GLU A 120 9.27 -26.31 -7.89
CA GLU A 120 10.69 -25.99 -7.82
C GLU A 120 11.33 -26.60 -6.57
N ALA A 121 10.66 -26.60 -5.41
CA ALA A 121 11.13 -27.27 -4.21
C ALA A 121 11.27 -28.79 -4.41
N THR A 122 10.28 -29.44 -5.05
CA THR A 122 10.33 -30.87 -5.37
C THR A 122 11.46 -31.20 -6.33
N LYS A 123 11.71 -30.39 -7.36
CA LYS A 123 12.85 -30.56 -8.27
C LYS A 123 14.19 -30.46 -7.53
N ALA A 124 14.31 -29.46 -6.63
CA ALA A 124 15.53 -29.31 -5.84
C ALA A 124 15.79 -30.50 -4.91
N ALA A 125 14.76 -31.06 -4.29
CA ALA A 125 14.86 -32.24 -3.43
C ALA A 125 15.18 -33.52 -4.20
N GLY A 126 14.74 -33.62 -5.46
CA GLY A 126 14.99 -34.83 -6.32
C GLY A 126 16.34 -34.88 -7.03
N GLN A 127 17.12 -33.81 -6.96
CA GLN A 127 18.49 -33.79 -7.52
C GLN A 127 19.46 -34.38 -6.49
N ALA A 128 19.74 -35.74 -6.57
CA ALA A 128 20.64 -36.42 -5.66
C ALA A 128 22.11 -35.89 -5.71
N PRO A 129 22.88 -35.89 -4.59
CA PRO A 129 24.25 -35.40 -4.56
C PRO A 129 25.13 -36.24 -5.48
N VAL A 130 25.90 -35.58 -6.31
CA VAL A 130 27.10 -36.17 -6.87
C VAL A 130 28.10 -36.27 -5.73
N GLN A 131 28.40 -37.48 -5.25
CA GLN A 131 29.44 -37.74 -4.26
C GLN A 131 30.77 -37.22 -4.80
N GLY A 132 31.44 -36.35 -4.08
CA GLY A 132 32.82 -35.95 -4.23
C GLY A 132 33.09 -34.52 -4.61
N ALA A 133 33.10 -33.62 -3.64
CA ALA A 133 33.93 -32.42 -3.67
C ALA A 133 34.32 -32.03 -2.24
N GLU A 134 35.63 -32.14 -1.98
CA GLU A 134 36.25 -31.71 -0.72
C GLU A 134 35.97 -30.24 -0.40
N ARG A 135 35.80 -29.97 0.89
CA ARG A 135 35.62 -28.61 1.41
C ARG A 135 36.87 -27.77 1.13
N ALA A 136 36.76 -26.83 0.20
CA ALA A 136 37.71 -25.73 0.10
C ALA A 136 37.30 -24.62 1.07
N ALA A 137 38.18 -24.32 2.00
CA ALA A 137 38.01 -23.26 2.98
C ALA A 137 38.03 -21.88 2.28
N VAL A 138 37.02 -21.06 2.51
CA VAL A 138 36.97 -19.67 2.07
C VAL A 138 37.78 -18.82 3.05
N ALA A 139 38.86 -18.21 2.55
CA ALA A 139 39.66 -17.25 3.31
C ALA A 139 38.94 -15.88 3.31
N PRO A 140 39.09 -15.09 4.40
CA PRO A 140 38.46 -13.78 4.50
C PRO A 140 39.16 -12.76 3.61
N VAL A 141 38.37 -11.97 2.85
CA VAL A 141 38.87 -10.84 2.08
C VAL A 141 39.04 -9.64 3.02
N ALA A 142 40.29 -9.24 3.22
CA ALA A 142 40.66 -8.06 3.98
C ALA A 142 40.41 -6.79 3.18
N SER A 143 39.81 -5.80 3.83
CA SER A 143 39.66 -4.43 3.37
C SER A 143 41.02 -3.74 3.28
N ALA A 144 41.35 -3.15 2.12
CA ALA A 144 42.44 -2.19 2.00
C ALA A 144 41.93 -0.93 1.28
N VAL A 145 41.82 0.14 2.09
CA VAL A 145 41.66 1.51 1.63
C VAL A 145 43.05 2.09 1.37
N ALA A 146 43.32 2.58 0.18
CA ALA A 146 44.43 3.50 -0.05
C ALA A 146 44.11 4.51 -1.15
N SER A 147 44.18 5.76 -0.76
CA SER A 147 44.02 6.99 -1.53
C SER A 147 45.25 7.27 -2.40
N ALA A 148 45.07 7.68 -3.65
CA ALA A 148 46.03 8.56 -4.33
C ALA A 148 45.43 9.20 -5.58
N VAL A 149 45.63 10.51 -5.72
CA VAL A 149 45.16 11.43 -6.76
C VAL A 149 46.27 11.69 -7.78
N ALA A 150 45.86 11.90 -9.07
CA ALA A 150 46.42 12.69 -10.18
C ALA A 150 47.25 11.98 -11.26
N PRO A 151 47.44 12.63 -12.47
CA PRO A 151 46.46 13.18 -13.40
C PRO A 151 46.50 12.57 -14.82
N ALA A 152 45.63 13.07 -15.71
CA ALA A 152 45.35 12.64 -17.07
C ALA A 152 46.49 12.60 -18.06
N SER A 153 46.50 11.60 -18.99
CA SER A 153 46.98 11.72 -20.37
C SER A 153 46.53 10.55 -21.26
N ALA A 154 46.00 10.92 -22.45
CA ALA A 154 45.98 10.23 -23.74
C ALA A 154 45.24 8.88 -23.90
N ALA A 155 44.30 8.90 -24.82
CA ALA A 155 43.49 7.80 -25.32
C ALA A 155 44.31 6.75 -26.11
N ALA A 156 44.02 5.45 -25.81
CA ALA A 156 44.28 4.33 -26.70
C ALA A 156 43.10 3.34 -26.62
N PRO A 157 42.80 2.56 -27.67
CA PRO A 157 41.53 1.85 -27.82
C PRO A 157 41.38 0.68 -26.82
N VAL A 158 40.17 0.60 -26.25
CA VAL A 158 39.76 -0.41 -25.28
C VAL A 158 39.54 -1.75 -26.00
N PRO A 159 40.21 -2.83 -25.61
CA PRO A 159 39.81 -4.18 -26.04
C PRO A 159 38.54 -4.60 -25.28
N SER A 160 37.60 -5.19 -26.01
CA SER A 160 36.37 -5.79 -25.49
C SER A 160 36.70 -6.79 -24.38
N PRO A 161 36.02 -6.76 -23.23
CA PRO A 161 36.23 -7.79 -22.22
C PRO A 161 35.63 -9.10 -22.72
N ALA A 162 36.50 -10.09 -22.87
CA ALA A 162 36.07 -11.48 -23.02
C ALA A 162 35.26 -11.91 -21.82
N THR A 163 34.05 -12.35 -22.04
CA THR A 163 33.18 -12.98 -21.06
C THR A 163 33.86 -14.22 -20.50
N ALA A 164 34.44 -14.09 -19.32
CA ALA A 164 34.77 -15.25 -18.51
C ALA A 164 33.45 -15.84 -18.01
N ALA A 165 33.02 -16.91 -18.65
CA ALA A 165 31.94 -17.75 -18.13
C ALA A 165 32.41 -18.33 -16.78
N SER A 166 31.90 -17.80 -15.69
CA SER A 166 32.06 -18.43 -14.38
C SER A 166 31.34 -19.77 -14.42
N ALA A 167 32.07 -20.83 -14.15
CA ALA A 167 31.50 -22.18 -14.01
C ALA A 167 30.38 -22.12 -12.94
N PRO A 168 29.23 -22.79 -13.17
CA PRO A 168 28.17 -22.85 -12.21
C PRO A 168 28.66 -23.46 -10.90
N VAL A 169 28.59 -22.72 -9.80
CA VAL A 169 28.83 -23.26 -8.46
C VAL A 169 27.73 -24.30 -8.21
N PRO A 170 28.06 -25.55 -7.92
CA PRO A 170 27.05 -26.59 -7.63
C PRO A 170 26.26 -26.15 -6.38
N ALA A 171 24.92 -26.02 -6.53
CA ALA A 171 24.04 -25.71 -5.43
C ALA A 171 24.09 -26.81 -4.37
N PRO A 172 24.27 -26.51 -3.08
CA PRO A 172 24.11 -27.49 -2.02
C PRO A 172 22.65 -27.98 -2.05
N MET A 173 22.48 -29.29 -1.88
CA MET A 173 21.17 -29.91 -1.96
C MET A 173 20.34 -29.69 -0.72
N LEU A 174 19.09 -29.39 -0.97
CA LEU A 174 18.02 -29.47 0.02
C LEU A 174 17.61 -30.94 0.14
N ASP A 175 17.96 -31.59 1.25
CA ASP A 175 17.45 -32.91 1.58
C ASP A 175 16.04 -32.74 2.15
N ALA A 176 15.05 -33.32 1.48
CA ALA A 176 13.63 -33.44 1.85
C ALA A 176 12.95 -32.26 2.57
N GLY A 177 12.33 -31.35 1.81
CA GLY A 177 11.13 -30.67 2.26
C GLY A 177 11.28 -29.25 2.78
N ILE A 178 11.14 -28.25 1.88
CA ILE A 178 10.71 -26.91 2.29
C ILE A 178 9.22 -26.98 2.64
N ASN A 179 8.87 -26.59 3.88
CA ASN A 179 7.49 -26.45 4.30
C ASN A 179 7.05 -25.01 4.05
N PHE A 180 6.19 -24.79 3.07
CA PHE A 180 5.57 -23.48 2.86
C PHE A 180 4.41 -23.33 3.84
N MET A 181 4.53 -22.34 4.74
CA MET A 181 3.57 -22.03 5.78
C MET A 181 2.80 -20.77 5.39
N GLU A 182 1.51 -20.92 5.16
CA GLU A 182 0.64 -19.76 4.94
C GLU A 182 0.59 -18.88 6.20
N THR A 183 0.76 -17.57 6.01
CA THR A 183 0.67 -16.59 7.09
C THR A 183 -0.40 -15.56 6.75
N GLU A 184 -1.34 -15.40 7.64
CA GLU A 184 -2.42 -14.44 7.44
C GLU A 184 -1.98 -13.04 7.90
N GLY A 185 -1.87 -12.12 6.93
CA GLY A 185 -1.71 -10.68 7.19
C GLY A 185 -0.43 -10.28 7.93
N LEU A 186 0.66 -11.06 7.86
CA LEU A 186 1.88 -10.74 8.59
C LEU A 186 2.42 -9.34 8.21
N CYS A 187 2.67 -9.10 6.92
CA CYS A 187 3.13 -7.80 6.44
C CYS A 187 2.07 -6.71 6.64
N VAL A 188 0.82 -6.99 6.32
CA VAL A 188 -0.30 -6.05 6.43
C VAL A 188 -0.49 -5.57 7.88
N ASN A 189 -0.35 -6.45 8.86
CA ASN A 189 -0.43 -6.06 10.27
C ASN A 189 0.74 -5.19 10.72
N LEU A 190 1.95 -5.44 10.21
CA LEU A 190 3.12 -4.59 10.49
C LEU A 190 3.00 -3.21 9.84
N ARG A 191 2.37 -3.13 8.66
CA ARG A 191 2.09 -1.87 7.96
C ARG A 191 0.96 -1.07 8.60
N ALA A 192 0.13 -1.68 9.42
CA ALA A 192 -1.06 -1.04 10.00
C ALA A 192 -0.70 0.17 10.87
N ALA A 193 0.39 0.10 11.64
CA ALA A 193 0.89 1.23 12.44
C ALA A 193 2.00 1.95 11.66
N LYS A 194 1.75 3.19 11.29
CA LYS A 194 2.64 4.03 10.47
C LYS A 194 3.68 4.74 11.33
N ASP A 195 4.90 4.78 10.84
CA ASP A 195 5.96 5.60 11.45
C ASP A 195 5.83 7.09 11.05
N ALA A 196 6.60 7.95 11.70
CA ALA A 196 6.55 9.40 11.46
C ALA A 196 6.86 9.80 10.00
N SER A 197 7.68 9.01 9.30
CA SER A 197 8.01 9.29 7.90
C SER A 197 6.91 8.88 6.94
N GLU A 198 6.21 7.80 7.23
CA GLU A 198 5.02 7.37 6.49
C GLU A 198 3.90 8.40 6.65
N ILE A 199 3.67 8.85 7.89
CA ILE A 199 2.70 9.91 8.20
C ILE A 199 3.02 11.21 7.43
N ALA A 200 4.31 11.59 7.35
CA ALA A 200 4.70 12.78 6.60
C ALA A 200 4.40 12.65 5.10
N ARG A 201 4.63 11.47 4.50
CA ARG A 201 4.30 11.19 3.08
C ARG A 201 2.80 11.21 2.83
N MET A 202 2.00 10.63 3.73
CA MET A 202 0.54 10.63 3.65
C MET A 202 -0.03 12.05 3.74
N ARG A 203 0.52 12.90 4.62
CA ARG A 203 0.17 14.32 4.69
C ARG A 203 0.53 15.07 3.40
N ALA A 204 1.65 14.73 2.76
CA ALA A 204 2.02 15.33 1.48
C ALA A 204 1.04 14.92 0.36
N ALA A 205 0.59 13.67 0.35
CA ALA A 205 -0.45 13.22 -0.57
C ALA A 205 -1.78 13.93 -0.31
N GLN A 206 -2.19 14.08 0.97
CA GLN A 206 -3.41 14.77 1.34
C GLN A 206 -3.38 16.25 0.98
N ALA A 207 -2.25 16.92 1.11
CA ALA A 207 -2.15 18.34 0.72
C ALA A 207 -2.46 18.58 -0.77
N ILE A 208 -2.12 17.60 -1.64
CA ILE A 208 -2.48 17.65 -3.07
C ILE A 208 -3.99 17.47 -3.24
N THR A 209 -4.61 16.56 -2.49
CA THR A 209 -6.05 16.30 -2.51
C THR A 209 -6.84 17.50 -2.01
N ASP A 210 -6.43 18.15 -0.91
CA ASP A 210 -7.04 19.37 -0.41
C ASP A 210 -6.96 20.52 -1.43
N ALA A 211 -5.81 20.69 -2.09
CA ALA A 211 -5.65 21.68 -3.15
C ALA A 211 -6.54 21.39 -4.36
N ALA A 212 -6.71 20.11 -4.72
CA ALA A 212 -7.58 19.68 -5.81
C ALA A 212 -9.07 19.97 -5.48
N PHE A 213 -9.49 19.79 -4.21
CA PHE A 213 -10.82 20.18 -3.77
C PHE A 213 -11.05 21.70 -3.93
N ALA A 214 -10.13 22.51 -3.45
CA ALA A 214 -10.23 23.96 -3.58
C ALA A 214 -10.32 24.40 -5.06
N HIS A 215 -9.57 23.74 -5.95
CA HIS A 215 -9.61 23.98 -7.39
C HIS A 215 -10.97 23.61 -7.98
N ILE A 216 -11.45 22.39 -7.72
CA ILE A 216 -12.64 21.85 -8.38
C ILE A 216 -13.91 22.60 -7.99
N VAL A 217 -13.99 23.09 -6.75
CA VAL A 217 -15.08 23.99 -6.30
C VAL A 217 -15.17 25.24 -7.17
N GLY A 218 -14.02 25.80 -7.56
CA GLY A 218 -13.94 26.97 -8.45
C GLY A 218 -14.23 26.64 -9.92
N TYR A 219 -14.07 25.41 -10.33
CA TYR A 219 -14.20 24.95 -11.72
C TYR A 219 -15.59 24.46 -12.07
N MET A 220 -16.20 23.69 -11.18
CA MET A 220 -17.47 22.97 -11.38
C MET A 220 -18.64 23.93 -11.67
N ARG A 221 -19.47 23.57 -12.66
CA ARG A 221 -20.67 24.36 -13.07
C ARG A 221 -21.80 23.43 -13.46
N PRO A 222 -23.07 23.82 -13.28
CA PRO A 222 -24.20 23.13 -13.88
C PRO A 222 -24.02 22.95 -15.39
N GLY A 223 -24.46 21.80 -15.91
CA GLY A 223 -24.34 21.41 -17.32
C GLY A 223 -23.08 20.60 -17.67
N MET A 224 -22.04 20.64 -16.83
CA MET A 224 -20.88 19.74 -16.96
C MET A 224 -21.31 18.30 -16.70
N THR A 225 -20.60 17.33 -17.28
CA THR A 225 -20.80 15.91 -16.93
C THR A 225 -19.95 15.54 -15.73
N GLU A 226 -20.34 14.49 -15.00
CA GLU A 226 -19.54 13.92 -13.91
C GLU A 226 -18.10 13.60 -14.40
N ARG A 227 -18.00 13.01 -15.60
CA ARG A 227 -16.70 12.69 -16.22
C ARG A 227 -15.85 13.93 -16.50
N GLN A 228 -16.44 15.04 -16.93
CA GLN A 228 -15.67 16.27 -17.15
C GLN A 228 -15.08 16.80 -15.84
N VAL A 229 -15.83 16.73 -14.74
CA VAL A 229 -15.38 17.12 -13.41
C VAL A 229 -14.30 16.14 -12.90
N GLN A 230 -14.51 14.84 -13.08
CA GLN A 230 -13.55 13.81 -12.71
C GLN A 230 -12.19 14.00 -13.41
N VAL A 231 -12.18 14.19 -14.73
CA VAL A 231 -10.95 14.38 -15.52
C VAL A 231 -10.17 15.60 -15.06
N GLU A 232 -10.87 16.73 -14.80
CA GLU A 232 -10.23 17.96 -14.32
C GLU A 232 -9.60 17.75 -12.93
N LEU A 233 -10.31 17.06 -12.05
CA LEU A 233 -9.85 16.76 -10.69
C LEU A 233 -8.57 15.89 -10.71
N GLU A 234 -8.59 14.83 -11.51
CA GLU A 234 -7.48 13.89 -11.65
C GLU A 234 -6.25 14.55 -12.31
N ASP A 235 -6.47 15.32 -13.38
CA ASP A 235 -5.41 16.08 -14.07
C ASP A 235 -4.78 17.15 -13.15
N PHE A 236 -5.60 17.82 -12.34
CA PHE A 236 -5.09 18.78 -11.36
C PHE A 236 -4.14 18.09 -10.37
N MET A 237 -4.53 16.95 -9.78
CA MET A 237 -3.68 16.23 -8.82
C MET A 237 -2.33 15.83 -9.44
N VAL A 238 -2.35 15.28 -10.65
CA VAL A 238 -1.12 14.87 -11.37
C VAL A 238 -0.22 16.08 -11.66
N ARG A 239 -0.77 17.19 -12.14
CA ARG A 239 0.00 18.41 -12.39
C ARG A 239 0.58 19.05 -11.13
N HIS A 240 0.00 18.78 -9.96
CA HIS A 240 0.43 19.36 -8.69
C HIS A 240 1.25 18.41 -7.82
N GLY A 241 1.85 17.36 -8.43
CA GLY A 241 2.89 16.56 -7.82
C GLY A 241 2.44 15.17 -7.36
N ALA A 242 1.21 14.75 -7.66
CA ALA A 242 0.84 13.36 -7.49
C ALA A 242 1.63 12.49 -8.49
N SER A 243 2.17 11.38 -8.03
CA SER A 243 2.78 10.36 -8.88
C SER A 243 1.73 9.50 -9.59
N GLY A 244 0.46 9.60 -9.18
CA GLY A 244 -0.70 8.91 -9.70
C GLY A 244 -1.91 9.17 -8.81
N LEU A 245 -2.98 8.48 -9.11
CA LEU A 245 -4.20 8.49 -8.30
C LEU A 245 -4.10 7.40 -7.23
N ALA A 246 -4.69 7.62 -6.06
CA ALA A 246 -4.85 6.58 -5.06
C ALA A 246 -5.85 5.51 -5.56
N PHE A 247 -6.91 5.96 -6.21
CA PHE A 247 -7.96 5.18 -6.88
C PHE A 247 -8.64 6.04 -7.96
N THR A 248 -9.50 5.44 -8.77
CA THR A 248 -10.31 6.18 -9.75
C THR A 248 -11.30 7.08 -9.02
N SER A 249 -11.23 8.39 -9.25
CA SER A 249 -12.08 9.36 -8.55
C SER A 249 -13.55 9.15 -8.85
N ILE A 250 -14.39 9.35 -7.85
CA ILE A 250 -15.86 9.31 -7.97
C ILE A 250 -16.40 10.73 -7.98
N VAL A 251 -17.14 11.06 -9.03
CA VAL A 251 -17.97 12.25 -9.12
C VAL A 251 -19.38 11.78 -9.44
N ALA A 252 -20.31 11.97 -8.51
CA ALA A 252 -21.68 11.50 -8.66
C ALA A 252 -22.69 12.53 -8.17
N CYS A 253 -23.64 12.92 -9.03
CA CYS A 253 -24.59 13.97 -8.77
C CYS A 253 -26.04 13.47 -8.59
N GLY A 254 -26.80 14.14 -7.74
CA GLY A 254 -28.22 13.86 -7.50
C GLY A 254 -28.46 12.39 -7.13
N ALA A 255 -29.42 11.76 -7.80
CA ALA A 255 -29.78 10.35 -7.55
C ALA A 255 -28.63 9.35 -7.84
N HIS A 256 -27.71 9.69 -8.75
CA HIS A 256 -26.54 8.85 -9.01
C HIS A 256 -25.59 8.78 -7.80
N GLY A 257 -25.52 9.84 -7.02
CA GLY A 257 -24.78 9.87 -5.75
C GLY A 257 -25.29 8.89 -4.69
N ALA A 258 -26.50 8.33 -4.83
CA ALA A 258 -27.01 7.29 -3.94
C ALA A 258 -26.33 5.93 -4.15
N SER A 259 -25.44 5.78 -5.12
CA SER A 259 -24.55 4.63 -5.28
C SER A 259 -23.20 4.92 -4.64
N PRO A 260 -22.79 4.22 -3.56
CA PRO A 260 -21.50 4.46 -2.89
C PRO A 260 -20.28 4.36 -3.81
N HIS A 261 -20.33 3.45 -4.77
CA HIS A 261 -19.29 3.22 -5.79
C HIS A 261 -19.79 3.60 -7.19
N ALA A 262 -20.38 4.79 -7.32
CA ALA A 262 -20.82 5.30 -8.61
C ALA A 262 -19.64 5.42 -9.57
N VAL A 263 -19.88 5.12 -10.85
CA VAL A 263 -18.88 5.31 -11.90
C VAL A 263 -19.22 6.59 -12.66
N SER A 264 -18.36 7.61 -12.53
CA SER A 264 -18.54 8.92 -13.17
C SER A 264 -18.76 8.78 -14.68
N GLY A 265 -19.87 9.33 -15.17
CA GLY A 265 -20.36 9.14 -16.52
C GLY A 265 -20.76 10.44 -17.22
N ASP A 266 -21.71 10.30 -18.14
CA ASP A 266 -22.24 11.40 -18.93
C ASP A 266 -23.43 12.09 -18.23
N THR A 267 -23.77 11.68 -16.99
CA THR A 267 -24.77 12.36 -16.15
C THR A 267 -24.37 13.81 -15.97
N ARG A 268 -25.31 14.72 -16.20
CA ARG A 268 -25.05 16.16 -16.09
C ARG A 268 -25.37 16.69 -14.71
N LEU A 269 -24.50 17.53 -14.25
CA LEU A 269 -24.68 18.32 -13.03
C LEU A 269 -25.82 19.33 -13.26
N GLU A 270 -26.80 19.35 -12.37
CA GLU A 270 -27.97 20.24 -12.46
C GLU A 270 -28.11 21.08 -11.20
N ALA A 271 -28.66 22.28 -11.36
CA ALA A 271 -28.93 23.17 -10.21
C ALA A 271 -29.90 22.48 -9.22
N GLY A 272 -29.68 22.66 -7.94
CA GLY A 272 -30.46 22.05 -6.86
C GLY A 272 -29.98 20.65 -6.44
N GLN A 273 -28.98 20.07 -7.11
CA GLN A 273 -28.40 18.78 -6.74
C GLN A 273 -27.23 18.94 -5.76
N CYS A 274 -26.93 17.88 -5.02
CA CYS A 274 -25.62 17.67 -4.39
C CYS A 274 -24.75 16.79 -5.28
N VAL A 275 -23.45 16.98 -5.18
CA VAL A 275 -22.42 16.22 -5.88
C VAL A 275 -21.47 15.61 -4.86
N VAL A 276 -21.35 14.31 -4.85
CA VAL A 276 -20.33 13.58 -4.09
C VAL A 276 -19.04 13.61 -4.91
N LEU A 277 -17.95 14.03 -4.29
CA LEU A 277 -16.60 14.02 -4.82
C LEU A 277 -15.73 13.17 -3.89
N GLU A 278 -15.33 12.00 -4.35
CA GLU A 278 -14.43 11.11 -3.62
C GLU A 278 -13.17 10.88 -4.45
N PHE A 279 -12.03 11.20 -3.89
CA PHE A 279 -10.76 11.19 -4.62
C PHE A 279 -9.57 11.22 -3.67
N GLY A 280 -8.45 10.71 -4.16
CA GLY A 280 -7.19 10.71 -3.44
C GLY A 280 -5.99 10.74 -4.37
N ALA A 281 -4.95 11.47 -3.96
CA ALA A 281 -3.66 11.49 -4.62
C ALA A 281 -2.76 10.35 -4.11
N ARG A 282 -1.90 9.85 -4.98
CA ARG A 282 -0.74 9.06 -4.58
C ARG A 282 0.51 9.94 -4.68
N ALA A 283 1.24 10.09 -3.59
CA ALA A 283 2.50 10.82 -3.58
C ALA A 283 3.53 10.15 -2.70
N GLN A 284 4.78 10.11 -3.14
CA GLN A 284 5.88 9.47 -2.42
C GLN A 284 5.56 8.01 -1.99
N GLY A 285 4.82 7.28 -2.83
CA GLY A 285 4.43 5.89 -2.60
C GLY A 285 3.21 5.68 -1.67
N TYR A 286 2.60 6.74 -1.11
CA TYR A 286 1.47 6.67 -0.18
C TYR A 286 0.22 7.31 -0.76
N CYS A 287 -0.94 6.78 -0.34
CA CYS A 287 -2.26 7.26 -0.72
C CYS A 287 -2.76 8.34 0.25
N SER A 288 -3.62 9.22 -0.26
CA SER A 288 -4.58 10.00 0.51
C SER A 288 -6.00 9.58 0.14
N ASP A 289 -6.97 10.02 0.96
CA ASP A 289 -8.38 9.73 0.75
C ASP A 289 -9.24 10.87 1.30
N MET A 290 -10.27 11.25 0.56
CA MET A 290 -11.21 12.27 1.00
C MET A 290 -12.50 12.23 0.21
N THR A 291 -13.63 12.35 0.91
CA THR A 291 -14.92 12.64 0.29
C THR A 291 -15.46 13.98 0.77
N ARG A 292 -15.96 14.79 -0.17
CA ARG A 292 -16.69 16.01 0.10
C ARG A 292 -17.96 16.10 -0.73
N VAL A 293 -18.94 16.86 -0.23
CA VAL A 293 -20.19 17.12 -0.93
C VAL A 293 -20.24 18.59 -1.31
N VAL A 294 -20.57 18.87 -2.58
CA VAL A 294 -20.79 20.22 -3.09
C VAL A 294 -22.25 20.36 -3.53
N PHE A 295 -22.87 21.48 -3.21
CA PHE A 295 -24.26 21.77 -3.58
C PHE A 295 -24.29 22.77 -4.74
N LEU A 296 -25.03 22.44 -5.78
CA LEU A 296 -25.22 23.31 -6.96
C LEU A 296 -26.44 24.23 -6.74
N GLY A 297 -26.22 25.39 -6.14
CA GLY A 297 -27.26 26.24 -5.63
C GLY A 297 -27.81 25.79 -4.29
N GLU A 298 -28.87 26.44 -3.81
CA GLU A 298 -29.45 26.22 -2.46
C GLU A 298 -29.91 24.75 -2.26
N PRO A 299 -29.33 24.04 -1.27
CA PRO A 299 -29.75 22.69 -0.95
C PRO A 299 -31.16 22.65 -0.33
N SER A 300 -31.91 21.61 -0.63
CA SER A 300 -33.23 21.37 0.00
C SER A 300 -33.14 21.20 1.51
N ALA A 301 -34.27 21.34 2.22
CA ALA A 301 -34.33 21.11 3.65
C ALA A 301 -33.90 19.66 4.00
N ALA A 302 -34.26 18.68 3.19
CA ALA A 302 -33.85 17.28 3.34
C ALA A 302 -32.33 17.12 3.20
N MET A 303 -31.72 17.75 2.22
CA MET A 303 -30.27 17.73 2.01
C MET A 303 -29.52 18.41 3.17
N ARG A 304 -30.01 19.54 3.65
CA ARG A 304 -29.41 20.23 4.82
C ARG A 304 -29.48 19.38 6.07
N HIS A 305 -30.60 18.70 6.29
CA HIS A 305 -30.76 17.81 7.43
C HIS A 305 -29.82 16.59 7.32
N ALA A 306 -29.79 15.93 6.17
CA ALA A 306 -28.90 14.79 5.95
C ALA A 306 -27.42 15.18 6.13
N TYR A 307 -27.01 16.31 5.60
CA TYR A 307 -25.62 16.77 5.75
C TYR A 307 -25.26 17.11 7.21
N ALA A 308 -26.19 17.71 7.96
CA ALA A 308 -25.98 18.01 9.37
C ALA A 308 -25.78 16.75 10.21
N VAL A 309 -26.63 15.73 10.00
CA VAL A 309 -26.50 14.42 10.66
C VAL A 309 -25.20 13.70 10.25
N LEU A 310 -24.85 13.77 8.98
CA LEU A 310 -23.62 13.17 8.44
C LEU A 310 -22.37 13.80 9.08
N ARG A 311 -22.35 15.12 9.18
CA ARG A 311 -21.27 15.87 9.84
C ARG A 311 -21.17 15.52 11.33
N GLU A 312 -22.30 15.45 12.04
CA GLU A 312 -22.34 15.05 13.44
C GLU A 312 -21.76 13.63 13.62
N ALA A 313 -22.10 12.70 12.74
CA ALA A 313 -21.57 11.33 12.79
C ALA A 313 -20.06 11.30 12.58
N ASN A 314 -19.55 12.00 11.54
CA ASN A 314 -18.12 12.08 11.25
C ASN A 314 -17.35 12.70 12.43
N GLU A 315 -17.67 13.93 12.83
CA GLU A 315 -16.97 14.69 13.87
C GLU A 315 -17.04 14.00 15.25
N THR A 316 -18.18 13.35 15.58
CA THR A 316 -18.32 12.60 16.84
C THR A 316 -17.44 11.37 16.87
N VAL A 317 -17.38 10.62 15.77
CA VAL A 317 -16.50 9.46 15.70
C VAL A 317 -15.04 9.87 15.74
N GLU A 318 -14.63 10.87 15.01
CA GLU A 318 -13.26 11.38 15.06
C GLU A 318 -12.83 11.75 16.49
N ALA A 319 -13.73 12.44 17.22
CA ALA A 319 -13.47 12.85 18.60
C ALA A 319 -13.34 11.67 19.58
N MET A 320 -13.94 10.50 19.28
CA MET A 320 -13.86 9.32 20.15
C MET A 320 -12.67 8.41 19.85
N LEU A 321 -12.01 8.54 18.67
CA LEU A 321 -10.93 7.64 18.27
C LEU A 321 -9.67 7.85 19.11
N LEU A 322 -9.37 6.82 19.89
CA LEU A 322 -8.21 6.71 20.78
C LEU A 322 -7.66 5.28 20.73
N PRO A 323 -6.41 5.05 21.15
CA PRO A 323 -5.92 3.68 21.37
C PRO A 323 -6.85 2.92 22.33
N GLY A 324 -7.21 1.70 21.95
CA GLY A 324 -8.15 0.86 22.71
C GLY A 324 -9.59 0.87 22.18
N VAL A 325 -10.02 1.88 21.42
CA VAL A 325 -11.31 1.86 20.69
C VAL A 325 -11.24 0.80 19.59
N THR A 326 -12.32 0.06 19.38
CA THR A 326 -12.39 -0.94 18.30
C THR A 326 -13.08 -0.37 17.06
N GLY A 327 -12.80 -0.96 15.90
CA GLY A 327 -13.51 -0.61 14.65
C GLY A 327 -15.03 -0.80 14.78
N ALA A 328 -15.44 -1.84 15.49
CA ALA A 328 -16.86 -2.12 15.76
C ALA A 328 -17.52 -1.03 16.61
N GLN A 329 -16.82 -0.50 17.62
CA GLN A 329 -17.34 0.60 18.46
C GLN A 329 -17.48 1.90 17.66
N ALA A 330 -16.49 2.23 16.84
CA ALA A 330 -16.53 3.40 15.97
C ALA A 330 -17.69 3.32 14.95
N HIS A 331 -17.83 2.17 14.28
CA HIS A 331 -18.93 1.91 13.36
C HIS A 331 -20.31 2.01 14.04
N ALA A 332 -20.48 1.38 15.20
CA ALA A 332 -21.73 1.42 15.94
C ALA A 332 -22.12 2.85 16.35
N LYS A 333 -21.14 3.70 16.69
CA LYS A 333 -21.40 5.10 17.05
C LYS A 333 -21.91 5.92 15.86
N ALA A 334 -21.34 5.75 14.66
CA ALA A 334 -21.85 6.39 13.47
C ALA A 334 -23.29 5.94 13.14
N GLU A 335 -23.55 4.64 13.17
CA GLU A 335 -24.92 4.09 12.95
C GLU A 335 -25.94 4.60 13.98
N GLU A 336 -25.56 4.75 15.25
CA GLU A 336 -26.40 5.33 16.29
C GLU A 336 -26.84 6.75 15.93
N ILE A 337 -25.91 7.60 15.49
CA ILE A 337 -26.19 9.00 15.14
C ILE A 337 -27.03 9.07 13.85
N LEU A 338 -26.67 8.28 12.84
CA LEU A 338 -27.45 8.22 11.60
C LEU A 338 -28.89 7.76 11.87
N ALA A 339 -29.08 6.76 12.75
CA ALA A 339 -30.41 6.26 13.12
C ALA A 339 -31.21 7.31 13.90
N ALA A 340 -30.60 8.03 14.84
CA ALA A 340 -31.23 9.13 15.57
C ALA A 340 -31.65 10.27 14.65
N GLY A 341 -30.89 10.54 13.58
CA GLY A 341 -31.22 11.50 12.52
C GLY A 341 -32.29 11.01 11.52
N GLY A 342 -32.81 9.81 11.66
CA GLY A 342 -33.82 9.24 10.75
C GLY A 342 -33.25 8.45 9.57
N PHE A 343 -31.96 8.15 9.55
CA PHE A 343 -31.25 7.46 8.47
C PHE A 343 -30.77 6.06 8.84
N ALA A 344 -31.50 5.35 9.71
CA ALA A 344 -31.16 3.98 10.11
C ALA A 344 -30.94 3.06 8.91
N GLY A 345 -29.77 2.40 8.85
CA GLY A 345 -29.40 1.47 7.77
C GLY A 345 -29.21 2.12 6.39
N LYS A 346 -29.01 3.44 6.34
CA LYS A 346 -28.78 4.16 5.08
C LYS A 346 -27.31 4.32 4.72
N MET A 347 -26.38 3.87 5.57
CA MET A 347 -24.95 3.84 5.25
C MET A 347 -24.58 2.63 4.39
N GLY A 348 -24.89 1.42 4.83
CA GLY A 348 -24.77 0.20 4.01
C GLY A 348 -23.35 -0.34 3.82
N HIS A 349 -22.32 0.31 4.39
CA HIS A 349 -20.92 -0.13 4.32
C HIS A 349 -20.20 0.03 5.67
N GLY A 350 -18.93 -0.36 5.76
CA GLY A 350 -18.09 -0.10 6.93
C GLY A 350 -17.84 1.41 7.08
N LEU A 351 -17.62 1.87 8.31
CA LEU A 351 -17.39 3.29 8.58
C LEU A 351 -16.05 3.79 8.04
N GLY A 352 -15.11 2.89 7.74
CA GLY A 352 -13.80 3.28 7.22
C GLY A 352 -12.81 2.13 7.17
N HIS A 353 -11.64 2.45 6.68
CA HIS A 353 -10.55 1.50 6.45
C HIS A 353 -9.18 2.13 6.72
N GLY A 354 -8.15 1.31 6.82
CA GLY A 354 -6.78 1.77 6.84
C GLY A 354 -6.35 2.32 5.49
N VAL A 355 -5.47 3.32 5.51
CA VAL A 355 -4.83 3.90 4.32
C VAL A 355 -3.32 3.84 4.49
N GLY A 356 -2.60 3.65 3.39
CA GLY A 356 -1.13 3.61 3.40
C GLY A 356 -0.54 3.59 2.00
N ILE A 357 0.28 2.59 1.70
CA ILE A 357 0.77 2.32 0.36
C ILE A 357 -0.40 1.87 -0.52
N ASP A 358 -1.26 1.01 0.01
CA ASP A 358 -2.54 0.69 -0.62
C ASP A 358 -3.63 1.60 -0.08
N ILE A 359 -4.63 1.86 -0.94
CA ILE A 359 -5.78 2.67 -0.52
C ILE A 359 -6.58 1.95 0.59
N HIS A 360 -6.74 0.64 0.50
CA HIS A 360 -7.39 -0.17 1.52
C HIS A 360 -6.36 -1.03 2.25
N GLU A 361 -6.11 -0.71 3.51
CA GLU A 361 -5.25 -1.45 4.43
C GLU A 361 -5.96 -1.79 5.74
N GLN A 362 -5.25 -2.44 6.64
CA GLN A 362 -5.67 -2.58 8.04
C GLN A 362 -5.25 -1.35 8.87
N PRO A 363 -5.99 -1.07 9.97
CA PRO A 363 -7.23 -1.70 10.41
C PRO A 363 -8.46 -1.13 9.70
N ASN A 364 -9.58 -1.84 9.69
CA ASN A 364 -10.85 -1.30 9.21
C ASN A 364 -11.77 -0.87 10.38
N LEU A 365 -12.67 0.08 10.12
CA LEU A 365 -13.73 0.51 11.02
C LEU A 365 -15.05 -0.15 10.60
N SER A 366 -15.18 -1.43 10.89
CA SER A 366 -16.36 -2.23 10.51
C SER A 366 -16.96 -2.95 11.71
N PRO A 367 -18.24 -3.38 11.65
CA PRO A 367 -18.91 -4.05 12.76
C PRO A 367 -18.25 -5.39 13.16
N ARG A 368 -17.36 -5.92 12.32
CA ARG A 368 -16.64 -7.17 12.56
C ARG A 368 -15.25 -6.98 13.18
N ASN A 369 -14.74 -5.75 13.23
CA ASN A 369 -13.41 -5.51 13.79
C ASN A 369 -13.48 -5.19 15.28
N GLU A 370 -13.32 -6.22 16.09
CA GLU A 370 -13.27 -6.11 17.55
C GLU A 370 -11.83 -5.88 18.08
N LYS A 371 -10.82 -5.85 17.21
CA LYS A 371 -9.45 -5.58 17.63
C LYS A 371 -9.31 -4.11 18.03
N PRO A 372 -8.65 -3.81 19.16
CA PRO A 372 -8.41 -2.44 19.56
C PRO A 372 -7.45 -1.74 18.59
N LEU A 373 -7.79 -0.51 18.24
CA LEU A 373 -6.90 0.38 17.50
C LEU A 373 -5.69 0.75 18.36
N VAL A 374 -4.57 1.01 17.75
CA VAL A 374 -3.33 1.38 18.42
C VAL A 374 -2.78 2.70 17.85
N ALA A 375 -1.93 3.36 18.62
CA ALA A 375 -1.22 4.54 18.13
C ALA A 375 -0.41 4.20 16.86
N GLY A 376 -0.42 5.09 15.88
CA GLY A 376 0.15 4.87 14.55
C GLY A 376 -0.82 4.29 13.52
N ASN A 377 -1.96 3.73 13.93
CA ASN A 377 -2.99 3.35 12.95
C ASN A 377 -3.48 4.58 12.19
N VAL A 378 -3.56 4.48 10.88
CA VAL A 378 -4.18 5.48 10.02
C VAL A 378 -5.46 4.88 9.47
N VAL A 379 -6.56 5.62 9.61
CA VAL A 379 -7.90 5.17 9.19
C VAL A 379 -8.68 6.30 8.56
N THR A 380 -9.65 5.96 7.69
CA THR A 380 -10.71 6.87 7.24
C THR A 380 -11.86 6.88 8.25
N VAL A 381 -12.62 7.97 8.27
CA VAL A 381 -13.93 8.09 8.95
C VAL A 381 -14.89 8.66 7.93
N GLU A 382 -15.70 7.80 7.33
CA GLU A 382 -16.47 8.10 6.11
C GLU A 382 -17.96 7.70 6.20
N PRO A 383 -18.71 8.22 7.20
CA PRO A 383 -20.13 7.95 7.23
C PRO A 383 -20.81 8.42 5.95
N GLY A 384 -21.81 7.68 5.48
CA GLY A 384 -22.57 7.97 4.28
C GLY A 384 -24.08 7.85 4.50
N ILE A 385 -24.87 8.59 3.73
CA ILE A 385 -26.34 8.51 3.65
C ILE A 385 -26.70 8.36 2.19
N TYR A 386 -27.29 7.23 1.82
CA TYR A 386 -27.66 6.92 0.43
C TYR A 386 -29.16 6.67 0.31
N LEU A 387 -29.87 7.62 -0.34
CA LEU A 387 -31.32 7.59 -0.54
C LEU A 387 -31.61 7.29 -2.02
N GLU A 388 -31.89 6.05 -2.30
CA GLU A 388 -32.14 5.57 -3.67
C GLU A 388 -33.21 6.42 -4.40
N GLY A 389 -32.86 6.88 -5.59
CA GLY A 389 -33.73 7.72 -6.42
C GLY A 389 -33.77 9.20 -6.00
N GLU A 390 -33.12 9.57 -4.90
CA GLU A 390 -33.10 10.96 -4.40
C GLU A 390 -31.69 11.56 -4.46
N PHE A 391 -30.83 11.19 -3.52
CA PHE A 391 -29.45 11.65 -3.45
C PHE A 391 -28.59 10.75 -2.54
N GLY A 392 -27.29 10.87 -2.66
CA GLY A 392 -26.33 10.33 -1.71
C GLY A 392 -25.34 11.40 -1.25
N MET A 393 -24.81 11.20 -0.05
CA MET A 393 -23.79 12.06 0.54
C MET A 393 -22.82 11.20 1.36
N ARG A 394 -21.54 11.55 1.33
CA ARG A 394 -20.52 11.03 2.24
C ARG A 394 -19.62 12.17 2.68
N LEU A 395 -19.25 12.20 3.94
CA LEU A 395 -18.26 13.13 4.48
C LEU A 395 -17.13 12.29 5.06
N GLU A 396 -15.95 12.47 4.54
CA GLU A 396 -14.81 11.64 4.87
C GLU A 396 -13.55 12.44 5.13
N ASP A 397 -12.90 12.06 6.20
CA ASP A 397 -11.54 12.43 6.50
C ASP A 397 -10.72 11.19 6.80
N PHE A 398 -9.41 11.30 6.66
CA PHE A 398 -8.52 10.31 7.19
C PHE A 398 -7.45 10.95 8.06
N GLY A 399 -6.90 10.15 8.96
CA GLY A 399 -5.93 10.64 9.94
C GLY A 399 -5.26 9.51 10.71
N VAL A 400 -4.37 9.89 11.63
CA VAL A 400 -3.61 8.96 12.47
C VAL A 400 -4.15 8.96 13.90
N ILE A 401 -4.28 7.78 14.47
CA ILE A 401 -4.55 7.59 15.90
C ILE A 401 -3.24 7.83 16.66
N THR A 402 -3.26 8.77 17.58
CA THR A 402 -2.15 9.10 18.47
C THR A 402 -2.53 8.77 19.91
N GLU A 403 -1.57 8.78 20.83
CA GLU A 403 -1.82 8.61 22.28
C GLU A 403 -2.80 9.66 22.85
N ARG A 404 -3.04 10.76 22.12
CA ARG A 404 -3.88 11.89 22.58
C ARG A 404 -5.21 11.99 21.85
N GLY A 405 -5.46 11.18 20.83
CA GLY A 405 -6.65 11.24 19.98
C GLY A 405 -6.33 11.07 18.51
N PHE A 406 -7.36 11.21 17.70
CA PHE A 406 -7.28 11.17 16.25
C PHE A 406 -6.76 12.49 15.71
N GLN A 407 -5.72 12.43 14.90
CA GLN A 407 -5.15 13.59 14.25
C GLN A 407 -5.47 13.55 12.76
N VAL A 408 -6.48 14.28 12.36
CA VAL A 408 -6.94 14.39 10.98
C VAL A 408 -5.86 14.99 10.09
N PHE A 409 -5.70 14.45 8.88
CA PHE A 409 -4.78 14.98 7.86
C PHE A 409 -5.48 15.95 6.93
N THR A 410 -6.75 15.71 6.63
CA THR A 410 -7.58 16.51 5.74
C THR A 410 -7.74 17.93 6.30
N GLN A 411 -7.60 18.94 5.45
CA GLN A 411 -7.75 20.35 5.80
C GLN A 411 -8.97 21.00 5.14
N SER A 412 -9.59 20.33 4.19
CA SER A 412 -10.81 20.78 3.52
C SER A 412 -11.97 20.86 4.52
N SER A 413 -12.70 21.98 4.51
CA SER A 413 -13.74 22.29 5.49
C SER A 413 -14.91 21.31 5.47
N HIS A 414 -15.54 21.09 6.64
CA HIS A 414 -16.83 20.40 6.79
C HIS A 414 -18.03 21.33 6.61
N GLU A 415 -17.81 22.62 6.36
CA GLU A 415 -18.92 23.51 6.06
C GLU A 415 -19.54 23.15 4.71
N MET A 416 -20.86 23.41 4.59
CA MET A 416 -21.56 23.19 3.32
C MET A 416 -20.99 24.08 2.23
N VAL A 417 -20.46 23.50 1.18
CA VAL A 417 -19.96 24.20 0.00
C VAL A 417 -21.11 24.36 -0.99
N ILE A 418 -21.57 25.60 -1.22
CA ILE A 418 -22.65 25.93 -2.15
C ILE A 418 -22.05 26.77 -3.28
N ILE A 419 -22.25 26.36 -4.53
CA ILE A 419 -21.73 27.06 -5.73
C ILE A 419 -22.82 27.33 -6.75
#